data_ad0228c8d68388061511dde1b98b9dce
#
_entry.id   ad0228c8d68388061511dde1b98b9dce
#
_cell.length_a   1.000
_cell.length_b   1.000
_cell.length_c   1.000
_cell.angle_alpha   90.00
_cell.angle_beta   90.00
_cell.angle_gamma   90.00
#
_symmetry.space_group_name_H-M   'P 1'
#
loop_
_entity.id
_entity.type
_entity.pdbx_description
1 polymer ?
#
loop_
_entity_poly.entity_id
_entity_poly.type
_entity_poly.pdbx_seq_one_letter_code
_entity_poly.pdbx_strand_id
1 'polypeptide(L)'
;MDKEGISKGDRVIIYMPMIPEAVVAMLACGRIGAIHSVVFGGFASNELASRIDDSQAKILITASCGYEPNRVVEYRPLVDGAIKLAKHKLTKVIFYQREGNEIKLNGPNEISWDESLSNAKSIDCLEMNSNDYSYILYTSGTTGTVSYTHLTLPTNREV
;
A
#
# COMPACT_ATOMS: atom_id res chain seq x y z
N MET A 1 -2.27 -9.44 9.37
CA MET A 1 -2.75 -8.05 9.49
C MET A 1 -3.46 -7.79 10.81
N ASP A 2 -4.43 -8.59 11.20
CA ASP A 2 -5.08 -8.46 12.52
C ASP A 2 -4.05 -8.48 13.68
N LYS A 3 -3.11 -9.40 13.63
CA LYS A 3 -1.99 -9.47 14.58
C LYS A 3 -1.11 -8.21 14.60
N GLU A 4 -1.03 -7.51 13.48
CA GLU A 4 -0.29 -6.25 13.35
C GLU A 4 -1.11 -5.03 13.79
N GLY A 5 -2.25 -5.28 14.43
CA GLY A 5 -3.13 -4.25 15.00
C GLY A 5 -3.97 -3.51 13.95
N ILE A 6 -4.18 -4.09 12.77
CA ILE A 6 -5.08 -3.53 11.76
C ILE A 6 -6.50 -3.99 12.00
N SER A 7 -7.39 -3.03 12.03
CA SER A 7 -8.83 -3.21 12.24
C SER A 7 -9.64 -2.64 11.09
N LYS A 8 -10.94 -2.90 11.09
CA LYS A 8 -11.89 -2.29 10.16
C LYS A 8 -11.71 -0.76 10.09
N GLY A 9 -11.61 -0.23 8.88
CA GLY A 9 -11.46 1.19 8.63
C GLY A 9 -10.02 1.73 8.73
N ASP A 10 -9.05 0.93 9.20
CA ASP A 10 -7.65 1.33 9.15
C ASP A 10 -7.14 1.35 7.70
N ARG A 11 -6.24 2.29 7.37
CA ARG A 11 -5.69 2.44 6.03
C ARG A 11 -4.34 1.73 5.93
N VAL A 12 -4.17 1.03 4.82
CA VAL A 12 -2.96 0.27 4.48
C VAL A 12 -2.49 0.69 3.10
N ILE A 13 -1.25 1.13 2.99
CA ILE A 13 -0.62 1.37 1.69
C ILE A 13 0.08 0.09 1.23
N ILE A 14 -0.14 -0.27 -0.03
CA ILE A 14 0.53 -1.38 -0.71
C ILE A 14 1.41 -0.77 -1.81
N TYR A 15 2.71 -0.67 -1.54
CA TYR A 15 3.72 -0.14 -2.46
C TYR A 15 4.60 -1.28 -2.93
N MET A 16 4.13 -2.01 -3.93
CA MET A 16 4.74 -3.24 -4.43
C MET A 16 4.75 -3.26 -5.96
N PRO A 17 5.65 -4.05 -6.57
CA PRO A 17 5.52 -4.37 -7.99
C PRO A 17 4.28 -5.26 -8.20
N MET A 18 3.95 -5.51 -9.48
CA MET A 18 2.83 -6.40 -9.85
C MET A 18 3.20 -7.86 -9.61
N ILE A 19 3.09 -8.28 -8.36
CA ILE A 19 3.40 -9.63 -7.87
C ILE A 19 2.21 -10.22 -7.11
N PRO A 20 2.11 -11.55 -6.97
CA PRO A 20 1.00 -12.20 -6.27
C PRO A 20 0.78 -11.70 -4.85
N GLU A 21 1.85 -11.35 -4.14
CA GLU A 21 1.81 -10.85 -2.77
C GLU A 21 1.07 -9.52 -2.66
N ALA A 22 1.11 -8.67 -3.70
CA ALA A 22 0.32 -7.44 -3.74
C ALA A 22 -1.19 -7.75 -3.74
N VAL A 23 -1.61 -8.78 -4.50
CA VAL A 23 -3.01 -9.23 -4.53
C VAL A 23 -3.39 -9.85 -3.19
N VAL A 24 -2.52 -10.66 -2.59
CA VAL A 24 -2.73 -11.24 -1.26
C VAL A 24 -2.92 -10.14 -0.22
N ALA A 25 -2.10 -9.08 -0.26
CA ALA A 25 -2.24 -7.94 0.64
C ALA A 25 -3.59 -7.22 0.48
N MET A 26 -4.04 -6.99 -0.78
CA MET A 26 -5.36 -6.39 -1.06
C MET A 26 -6.49 -7.24 -0.51
N LEU A 27 -6.48 -8.55 -0.79
CA LEU A 27 -7.51 -9.49 -0.32
C LEU A 27 -7.53 -9.62 1.20
N ALA A 28 -6.35 -9.59 1.83
CA ALA A 28 -6.25 -9.59 3.28
C ALA A 28 -6.86 -8.33 3.90
N CYS A 29 -6.63 -7.15 3.30
CA CYS A 29 -7.31 -5.91 3.73
C CYS A 29 -8.83 -6.04 3.61
N GLY A 30 -9.34 -6.50 2.46
CA GLY A 30 -10.78 -6.69 2.26
C GLY A 30 -11.39 -7.67 3.28
N ARG A 31 -10.67 -8.74 3.63
CA ARG A 31 -11.15 -9.76 4.58
C ARG A 31 -11.36 -9.21 6.00
N ILE A 32 -10.56 -8.24 6.42
CA ILE A 32 -10.63 -7.62 7.75
C ILE A 32 -11.32 -6.25 7.76
N GLY A 33 -11.83 -5.80 6.61
CA GLY A 33 -12.46 -4.50 6.49
C GLY A 33 -11.50 -3.31 6.56
N ALA A 34 -10.20 -3.53 6.33
CA ALA A 34 -9.22 -2.45 6.20
C ALA A 34 -9.31 -1.82 4.81
N ILE A 35 -9.02 -0.53 4.75
CA ILE A 35 -9.05 0.26 3.51
C ILE A 35 -7.65 0.25 2.91
N HIS A 36 -7.47 -0.38 1.75
CA HIS A 36 -6.17 -0.40 1.10
C HIS A 36 -6.02 0.68 0.04
N SER A 37 -4.79 1.13 -0.17
CA SER A 37 -4.41 1.96 -1.29
C SER A 37 -3.19 1.36 -1.98
N VAL A 38 -3.36 0.98 -3.24
CA VAL A 38 -2.26 0.46 -4.05
C VAL A 38 -1.53 1.63 -4.69
N VAL A 39 -0.23 1.71 -4.43
CA VAL A 39 0.67 2.70 -5.01
C VAL A 39 1.59 1.98 -5.97
N PHE A 40 1.72 2.50 -7.18
CA PHE A 40 2.58 1.91 -8.20
C PHE A 40 4.03 1.83 -7.69
N GLY A 41 4.59 0.62 -7.75
CA GLY A 41 5.96 0.37 -7.33
C GLY A 41 6.95 1.09 -8.24
N GLY A 42 7.85 1.87 -7.64
CA GLY A 42 8.79 2.71 -8.36
C GLY A 42 8.42 4.19 -8.40
N PHE A 43 7.28 4.59 -7.83
CA PHE A 43 7.00 6.01 -7.60
C PHE A 43 8.06 6.62 -6.66
N ALA A 44 8.40 7.88 -6.90
CA ALA A 44 9.36 8.61 -6.09
C ALA A 44 8.92 8.77 -4.63
N SER A 45 9.87 8.97 -3.75
CA SER A 45 9.64 9.07 -2.29
C SER A 45 8.63 10.16 -1.91
N ASN A 46 8.63 11.30 -2.60
CA ASN A 46 7.67 12.39 -2.36
C ASN A 46 6.23 11.97 -2.67
N GLU A 47 6.02 11.20 -3.73
CA GLU A 47 4.71 10.70 -4.11
C GLU A 47 4.17 9.68 -3.11
N LEU A 48 5.04 8.80 -2.61
CA LEU A 48 4.69 7.85 -1.57
C LEU A 48 4.40 8.57 -0.24
N ALA A 49 5.23 9.56 0.14
CA ALA A 49 5.03 10.37 1.33
C ALA A 49 3.69 11.11 1.31
N SER A 50 3.34 11.72 0.18
CA SER A 50 2.05 12.40 0.02
C SER A 50 0.86 11.46 0.26
N ARG A 51 0.94 10.22 -0.23
CA ARG A 51 -0.12 9.22 -0.03
C ARG A 51 -0.18 8.70 1.41
N ILE A 52 0.98 8.58 2.08
CA ILE A 52 1.04 8.26 3.51
C ILE A 52 0.32 9.35 4.32
N ASP A 53 0.59 10.62 4.02
CA ASP A 53 0.02 11.75 4.74
C ASP A 53 -1.48 11.89 4.46
N ASP A 54 -1.88 11.79 3.20
CA ASP A 54 -3.27 11.97 2.78
C ASP A 54 -4.17 10.85 3.32
N SER A 55 -3.76 9.59 3.16
CA SER A 55 -4.52 8.45 3.67
C SER A 55 -4.41 8.27 5.18
N GLN A 56 -3.42 8.89 5.83
CA GLN A 56 -3.04 8.60 7.22
C GLN A 56 -2.86 7.10 7.46
N ALA A 57 -2.11 6.47 6.56
CA ALA A 57 -1.94 5.03 6.57
C ALA A 57 -1.29 4.54 7.88
N LYS A 58 -1.83 3.47 8.43
CA LYS A 58 -1.30 2.85 9.64
C LYS A 58 -0.10 1.94 9.33
N ILE A 59 -0.20 1.18 8.23
CA ILE A 59 0.84 0.25 7.78
C ILE A 59 1.17 0.51 6.32
N LEU A 60 2.45 0.31 6.00
CA LEU A 60 2.96 0.21 4.64
C LEU A 60 3.40 -1.23 4.38
N ILE A 61 2.92 -1.83 3.29
CA ILE A 61 3.39 -3.13 2.79
C ILE A 61 4.17 -2.87 1.51
N THR A 62 5.40 -3.37 1.45
CA THR A 62 6.29 -3.13 0.32
C THR A 62 7.13 -4.36 -0.02
N ALA A 63 7.93 -4.29 -1.07
CA ALA A 63 8.91 -5.29 -1.43
C ALA A 63 10.33 -4.75 -1.28
N SER A 64 11.34 -5.62 -1.28
CA SER A 64 12.75 -5.20 -1.30
C SER A 64 13.11 -4.53 -2.62
N CYS A 65 12.57 -5.02 -3.73
CA CYS A 65 12.82 -4.45 -5.07
C CYS A 65 11.69 -4.76 -6.06
N GLY A 66 11.71 -4.05 -7.19
CA GLY A 66 11.00 -4.37 -8.41
C GLY A 66 11.96 -4.73 -9.53
N TYR A 67 11.63 -5.74 -10.33
CA TYR A 67 12.38 -6.10 -11.54
C TYR A 67 11.75 -5.44 -12.75
N GLU A 68 12.52 -4.61 -13.44
CA GLU A 68 12.19 -4.06 -14.74
C GLU A 68 13.08 -4.71 -15.82
N PRO A 69 12.73 -4.65 -17.10
CA PRO A 69 13.46 -5.36 -18.15
C PRO A 69 14.98 -5.09 -18.18
N ASN A 70 15.40 -3.87 -17.79
CA ASN A 70 16.79 -3.43 -17.89
C ASN A 70 17.41 -3.00 -16.57
N ARG A 71 16.68 -3.10 -15.46
CA ARG A 71 17.18 -2.66 -14.14
C ARG A 71 16.41 -3.29 -12.99
N VAL A 72 17.06 -3.31 -11.84
CA VAL A 72 16.42 -3.56 -10.56
C VAL A 72 16.13 -2.21 -9.91
N VAL A 73 14.89 -2.00 -9.48
CA VAL A 73 14.48 -0.81 -8.72
C VAL A 73 14.48 -1.18 -7.26
N GLU A 74 15.43 -0.69 -6.50
CA GLU A 74 15.49 -0.88 -5.05
C GLU A 74 14.41 -0.03 -4.38
N TYR A 75 13.54 -0.67 -3.58
CA TYR A 75 12.46 0.06 -2.90
C TYR A 75 12.88 0.60 -1.55
N ARG A 76 13.90 0.03 -0.93
CA ARG A 76 14.39 0.48 0.37
C ARG A 76 14.70 1.98 0.41
N PRO A 77 15.51 2.56 -0.49
CA PRO A 77 15.79 3.99 -0.48
C PRO A 77 14.55 4.87 -0.69
N LEU A 78 13.61 4.39 -1.51
CA LEU A 78 12.35 5.11 -1.80
C LEU A 78 11.45 5.15 -0.57
N VAL A 79 11.32 4.02 0.14
CA VAL A 79 10.54 3.90 1.37
C VAL A 79 11.15 4.73 2.49
N ASP A 80 12.47 4.63 2.70
CA ASP A 80 13.17 5.43 3.71
C ASP A 80 13.03 6.93 3.45
N GLY A 81 13.14 7.33 2.19
CA GLY A 81 12.91 8.72 1.77
C GLY A 81 11.48 9.17 2.05
N ALA A 82 10.49 8.34 1.74
CA ALA A 82 9.09 8.64 1.98
C ALA A 82 8.77 8.79 3.47
N ILE A 83 9.27 7.87 4.31
CA ILE A 83 9.08 7.92 5.77
C ILE A 83 9.69 9.18 6.38
N LYS A 84 10.84 9.64 5.85
CA LYS A 84 11.47 10.89 6.30
C LYS A 84 10.68 12.13 5.91
N LEU A 85 10.08 12.13 4.73
CA LEU A 85 9.30 13.26 4.19
C LEU A 85 7.89 13.33 4.78
N ALA A 86 7.28 12.18 5.06
CA ALA A 86 5.92 12.10 5.58
C ALA A 86 5.80 12.72 6.97
N LYS A 87 4.73 13.49 7.19
CA LYS A 87 4.35 14.06 8.48
C LYS A 87 3.66 13.00 9.34
N HIS A 88 2.81 12.20 8.72
CA HIS A 88 2.13 11.08 9.39
C HIS A 88 3.10 9.93 9.63
N LYS A 89 2.97 9.28 10.80
CA LYS A 89 3.88 8.19 11.20
C LYS A 89 3.21 6.85 11.03
N LEU A 90 3.84 6.01 10.22
CA LEU A 90 3.46 4.61 10.10
C LEU A 90 3.76 3.87 11.41
N THR A 91 2.87 2.99 11.82
CA THR A 91 3.10 2.11 12.97
C THR A 91 3.99 0.93 12.61
N LYS A 92 3.94 0.49 11.34
CA LYS A 92 4.71 -0.66 10.86
C LYS A 92 4.97 -0.61 9.35
N VAL A 93 6.07 -1.21 8.94
CA VAL A 93 6.43 -1.46 7.54
C VAL A 93 6.69 -2.94 7.36
N ILE A 94 5.99 -3.58 6.42
CA ILE A 94 6.14 -5.01 6.12
C ILE A 94 6.87 -5.13 4.80
N PHE A 95 8.04 -5.80 4.81
CA PHE A 95 8.85 -6.02 3.62
C PHE A 95 8.74 -7.44 3.11
N TYR A 96 8.30 -7.59 1.87
CA TYR A 96 8.44 -8.83 1.12
C TYR A 96 9.84 -8.90 0.50
N GLN A 97 10.61 -9.91 0.87
CA GLN A 97 11.97 -10.12 0.36
C GLN A 97 11.90 -10.76 -1.02
N ARG A 98 12.49 -10.11 -2.01
CA ARG A 98 12.62 -10.65 -3.37
C ARG A 98 13.93 -11.40 -3.48
N GLU A 99 13.87 -12.63 -4.00
CA GLU A 99 15.05 -13.50 -4.20
C GLU A 99 16.17 -12.78 -4.97
N GLY A 100 17.40 -12.85 -4.45
CA GLY A 100 18.58 -12.20 -5.01
C GLY A 100 18.70 -10.69 -4.75
N ASN A 101 17.73 -10.09 -4.05
CA ASN A 101 17.76 -8.67 -3.64
C ASN A 101 17.13 -8.48 -2.25
N GLU A 102 17.54 -9.32 -1.32
CA GLU A 102 17.10 -9.21 0.06
C GLU A 102 17.73 -7.99 0.74
N ILE A 103 16.96 -7.37 1.59
CA ILE A 103 17.39 -6.20 2.36
C ILE A 103 17.46 -6.50 3.84
N LYS A 104 18.34 -5.81 4.54
CA LYS A 104 18.38 -5.84 6.00
C LYS A 104 17.28 -4.96 6.57
N LEU A 105 16.48 -5.50 7.50
CA LEU A 105 15.53 -4.72 8.27
C LEU A 105 16.27 -3.99 9.40
N ASN A 106 16.07 -2.68 9.51
CA ASN A 106 16.89 -1.82 10.38
C ASN A 106 16.08 -1.14 11.48
N GLY A 107 14.76 -1.13 11.39
CA GLY A 107 13.89 -0.41 12.31
C GLY A 107 13.08 -1.31 13.24
N PRO A 108 12.73 -0.84 14.43
CA PRO A 108 11.90 -1.61 15.38
C PRO A 108 10.47 -1.82 14.84
N ASN A 109 10.04 -1.00 13.89
CA ASN A 109 8.72 -1.07 13.25
C ASN A 109 8.76 -1.81 11.91
N GLU A 110 9.87 -2.41 11.55
CA GLU A 110 10.03 -3.16 10.30
C GLU A 110 9.97 -4.65 10.59
N ILE A 111 9.18 -5.37 9.82
CA ILE A 111 9.10 -6.83 9.87
C ILE A 111 9.15 -7.42 8.46
N SER A 112 9.59 -8.67 8.36
CA SER A 112 9.50 -9.39 7.11
C SER A 112 8.06 -9.88 6.86
N TRP A 113 7.73 -10.07 5.59
CA TRP A 113 6.47 -10.69 5.17
C TRP A 113 6.30 -12.07 5.79
N ASP A 114 7.35 -12.89 5.79
CA ASP A 114 7.32 -14.25 6.33
C ASP A 114 7.11 -14.25 7.85
N GLU A 115 7.73 -13.32 8.56
CA GLU A 115 7.49 -13.12 10.00
C GLU A 115 6.03 -12.73 10.27
N SER A 116 5.46 -11.85 9.45
CA SER A 116 4.05 -11.49 9.54
C SER A 116 3.13 -12.68 9.33
N LEU A 117 3.51 -13.64 8.47
CA LEU A 117 2.74 -14.85 8.19
C LEU A 117 2.96 -15.97 9.21
N SER A 118 4.17 -16.11 9.75
CA SER A 118 4.59 -17.29 10.53
C SER A 118 3.68 -17.64 11.72
N ASN A 119 2.99 -16.66 12.25
CA ASN A 119 2.05 -16.82 13.36
C ASN A 119 0.62 -16.35 13.01
N ALA A 120 0.33 -16.18 11.74
CA ALA A 120 -1.00 -15.78 11.30
C ALA A 120 -2.00 -16.92 11.53
N LYS A 121 -3.16 -16.58 12.06
CA LYS A 121 -4.29 -17.52 12.17
C LYS A 121 -5.30 -17.22 11.07
N SER A 122 -5.97 -18.25 10.60
CA SER A 122 -7.13 -18.06 9.75
C SER A 122 -8.20 -17.30 10.52
N ILE A 123 -8.77 -16.30 9.88
CA ILE A 123 -9.89 -15.51 10.42
C ILE A 123 -11.04 -15.57 9.43
N ASP A 124 -12.25 -15.49 9.97
CA ASP A 124 -13.46 -15.36 9.15
C ASP A 124 -13.47 -14.00 8.43
N CYS A 125 -14.19 -13.95 7.33
CA CYS A 125 -14.40 -12.71 6.60
C CYS A 125 -15.31 -11.80 7.42
N LEU A 126 -14.88 -10.55 7.61
CA LEU A 126 -15.71 -9.56 8.29
C LEU A 126 -16.89 -9.16 7.39
N GLU A 127 -18.09 -9.17 7.95
CA GLU A 127 -19.25 -8.63 7.25
C GLU A 127 -19.12 -7.11 7.11
N MET A 128 -19.27 -6.63 5.88
CA MET A 128 -19.16 -5.23 5.51
C MET A 128 -20.50 -4.70 4.99
N ASN A 129 -20.82 -3.47 5.35
CA ASN A 129 -21.93 -2.77 4.71
C ASN A 129 -21.51 -2.33 3.31
N SER A 130 -22.44 -2.32 2.35
CA SER A 130 -22.17 -1.88 0.98
C SER A 130 -21.71 -0.42 0.87
N ASN A 131 -21.93 0.39 1.89
CA ASN A 131 -21.47 1.77 1.98
C ASN A 131 -20.12 1.93 2.71
N ASP A 132 -19.55 0.85 3.25
CA ASP A 132 -18.22 0.91 3.87
C ASP A 132 -17.13 1.11 2.81
N TYR A 133 -16.13 1.92 3.15
CA TYR A 133 -14.97 2.12 2.26
C TYR A 133 -14.14 0.84 2.16
N SER A 134 -13.73 0.48 0.94
CA SER A 134 -12.91 -0.69 0.66
C SER A 134 -11.48 -0.34 0.23
N TYR A 135 -11.33 0.71 -0.56
CA TYR A 135 -10.02 1.15 -1.06
C TYR A 135 -9.99 2.65 -1.37
N ILE A 136 -8.78 3.20 -1.45
CA ILE A 136 -8.50 4.55 -1.92
C ILE A 136 -7.77 4.44 -3.25
N LEU A 137 -8.33 5.04 -4.29
CA LEU A 137 -7.74 5.09 -5.62
C LEU A 137 -7.36 6.54 -5.96
N TYR A 138 -6.06 6.77 -6.16
CA TYR A 138 -5.55 8.05 -6.65
C TYR A 138 -5.57 8.03 -8.17
N THR A 139 -6.43 8.83 -8.76
CA THR A 139 -6.47 9.03 -10.22
C THR A 139 -5.50 10.15 -10.62
N SER A 140 -5.09 10.18 -11.90
CA SER A 140 -4.32 11.29 -12.44
C SER A 140 -5.11 12.58 -12.21
N GLY A 141 -4.53 13.49 -11.44
CA GLY A 141 -5.19 14.75 -11.15
C GLY A 141 -5.59 15.01 -9.71
N THR A 142 -5.51 14.03 -8.83
CA THR A 142 -5.85 14.21 -7.42
C THR A 142 -4.72 14.80 -6.58
N THR A 143 -3.47 14.80 -7.08
CA THR A 143 -2.27 15.19 -6.31
C THR A 143 -1.49 16.37 -6.87
N GLY A 144 -2.03 17.13 -7.81
CA GLY A 144 -1.31 18.27 -8.42
C GLY A 144 -2.21 19.20 -9.21
N THR A 145 -1.64 20.29 -9.74
CA THR A 145 -2.31 21.21 -10.67
C THR A 145 -2.68 20.45 -11.94
N VAL A 146 -3.95 20.17 -12.14
CA VAL A 146 -4.41 19.21 -13.12
C VAL A 146 -5.01 19.86 -14.33
N SER A 147 -4.56 19.43 -15.49
CA SER A 147 -5.15 19.78 -16.78
C SER A 147 -6.51 19.12 -17.05
N TYR A 148 -7.04 18.31 -16.15
CA TYR A 148 -8.22 17.46 -16.39
C TYR A 148 -9.33 17.59 -15.33
N THR A 149 -9.46 18.72 -14.67
CA THR A 149 -10.53 18.96 -13.69
C THR A 149 -11.94 19.05 -14.31
N HIS A 150 -12.07 18.86 -15.62
CA HIS A 150 -13.35 18.93 -16.34
C HIS A 150 -13.59 17.80 -17.34
N LEU A 151 -13.17 16.57 -17.04
CA LEU A 151 -13.80 15.42 -17.65
C LEU A 151 -15.07 15.08 -16.87
N THR A 152 -16.13 15.85 -17.10
CA THR A 152 -17.47 15.27 -17.00
C THR A 152 -17.54 14.19 -18.04
N LEU A 153 -17.49 12.93 -17.64
CA LEU A 153 -17.91 11.83 -18.49
C LEU A 153 -19.33 12.18 -18.95
N PRO A 154 -19.59 12.26 -20.26
CA PRO A 154 -20.96 12.33 -20.71
C PRO A 154 -21.65 11.10 -20.14
N THR A 155 -22.58 11.32 -19.23
CA THR A 155 -23.52 10.29 -18.84
C THR A 155 -24.32 9.98 -20.10
N ASN A 156 -23.93 8.98 -20.85
CA ASN A 156 -24.81 8.39 -21.83
C ASN A 156 -25.96 7.77 -21.06
N ARG A 157 -26.95 8.60 -20.82
CA ARG A 157 -28.32 8.14 -20.68
C ARG A 157 -28.82 7.84 -22.08
N GLU A 158 -28.66 6.62 -22.50
CA GLU A 158 -29.52 6.06 -23.50
C GLU A 158 -29.70 4.57 -23.20
N VAL A 159 -30.90 4.35 -22.70
CA VAL A 159 -31.89 3.28 -22.87
C VAL A 159 -31.40 1.87 -22.66
#